data_035584214b0da154a639cb6bce6d15b3
#
_entry.id   035584214b0da154a639cb6bce6d15b3
#
_cell.length_a   1.000
_cell.length_b   1.000
_cell.length_c   1.000
_cell.angle_alpha   90.00
_cell.angle_beta   90.00
_cell.angle_gamma   90.00
#
_symmetry.space_group_name_H-M   'P 1'
#
loop_
_entity.id
_entity.type
_entity.pdbx_description
1 polymer ?
#
loop_
_entity_poly.entity_id
_entity_poly.type
_entity_poly.pdbx_seq_one_letter_code
_entity_poly.pdbx_strand_id
1 'polypeptide(L)'
;MVGCRHVNPLSFHDKMISSNTTNMSESKNIIITGAGGMIGPMLAKRLLNDGHKLVLTDLVQPKVPEGVAHPKNAKCMKGDICDPSFVKSLIEAAQPLDAIFIFHGIMSAGSEANFDLSMKVNVQSVRDLLLALRQSNPGVRVVYSSSQAVYGQPLPKVITDSTMPTPEGTYGAHKFATEIIINDMNRKGYVDAFSVRFPTVIVRPGAPSNAAPSFLSGMIREPMKGEECVIPLVDRSYRTYVCSPSSTIENLVRVLDLPSDALPPHQRHIMFPGVSTTIQEMMNALEKYGGADKLKLLKEETNPTFERILRSWPEDFDPSTPDRLGLLRDEKVEDLIKEYIDIVKGSKKN
;
A
#
# COMPACT_ATOMS: atom_id res chain seq x y z
N MET A 1 -34.80 45.22 12.89
CA MET A 1 -33.36 45.11 13.12
C MET A 1 -33.11 43.75 13.74
N VAL A 2 -32.68 42.78 12.92
CA VAL A 2 -32.33 41.41 13.35
C VAL A 2 -30.84 41.27 13.10
N GLY A 3 -30.06 41.10 14.16
CA GLY A 3 -28.60 41.03 14.10
C GLY A 3 -28.12 39.71 13.58
N CYS A 4 -27.36 39.73 12.48
CA CYS A 4 -26.56 38.61 11.99
C CYS A 4 -25.39 38.36 12.95
N ARG A 5 -25.36 37.20 13.60
CA ARG A 5 -24.16 36.70 14.29
C ARG A 5 -23.20 36.07 13.26
N HIS A 6 -22.03 36.65 13.15
CA HIS A 6 -20.91 36.03 12.44
C HIS A 6 -20.47 34.75 13.17
N VAL A 7 -20.58 33.62 12.51
CA VAL A 7 -19.96 32.37 12.95
C VAL A 7 -18.58 32.27 12.28
N ASN A 8 -17.54 32.32 13.09
CA ASN A 8 -16.15 32.15 12.66
C ASN A 8 -15.94 30.69 12.24
N PRO A 9 -15.42 30.37 11.05
CA PRO A 9 -15.08 29.01 10.69
C PRO A 9 -13.77 28.62 11.40
N LEU A 10 -13.86 27.75 12.39
CA LEU A 10 -12.71 27.07 12.99
C LEU A 10 -11.99 26.27 11.92
N SER A 11 -10.66 26.37 11.88
CA SER A 11 -9.80 25.66 10.93
C SER A 11 -9.95 24.14 11.08
N PHE A 12 -9.77 23.41 10.01
CA PHE A 12 -9.88 21.94 9.96
C PHE A 12 -8.98 21.24 10.99
N HIS A 13 -7.90 21.92 11.42
CA HIS A 13 -6.95 21.44 12.42
C HIS A 13 -7.54 21.40 13.84
N ASP A 14 -8.40 22.36 14.20
CA ASP A 14 -8.97 22.46 15.55
C ASP A 14 -10.12 21.47 15.79
N LYS A 15 -10.75 20.95 14.71
CA LYS A 15 -11.78 19.90 14.81
C LYS A 15 -11.23 18.51 15.08
N MET A 16 -9.94 18.26 14.81
CA MET A 16 -9.32 16.95 15.06
C MET A 16 -8.90 16.73 16.53
N ILE A 17 -8.85 17.78 17.35
CA ILE A 17 -8.37 17.67 18.74
C ILE A 17 -9.53 17.43 19.75
N SER A 18 -10.79 17.63 19.37
CA SER A 18 -11.91 17.61 20.33
C SER A 18 -12.79 16.35 20.31
N SER A 19 -12.42 15.27 19.58
CA SER A 19 -13.17 14.00 19.58
C SER A 19 -12.31 12.78 19.86
N ASN A 20 -11.28 12.87 20.69
CA ASN A 20 -10.58 11.71 21.25
C ASN A 20 -11.29 11.19 22.51
N THR A 21 -12.48 10.67 22.38
CA THR A 21 -12.87 9.49 23.13
C THR A 21 -12.34 8.31 22.34
N THR A 22 -11.16 7.81 22.71
CA THR A 22 -10.62 6.52 22.26
C THR A 22 -11.62 5.43 22.66
N ASN A 23 -12.55 5.08 21.79
CA ASN A 23 -13.05 3.72 21.76
C ASN A 23 -11.83 2.86 21.39
N MET A 24 -11.17 2.31 22.42
CA MET A 24 -10.15 1.30 22.21
C MET A 24 -10.86 0.14 21.49
N SER A 25 -10.62 -0.01 20.20
CA SER A 25 -11.09 -1.19 19.47
C SER A 25 -10.56 -2.42 20.20
N GLU A 26 -11.38 -3.46 20.30
CA GLU A 26 -10.98 -4.70 20.92
C GLU A 26 -9.67 -5.22 20.30
N SER A 27 -8.72 -5.67 21.14
CA SER A 27 -7.42 -6.16 20.65
C SER A 27 -7.61 -7.39 19.77
N LYS A 28 -7.15 -7.31 18.53
CA LYS A 28 -7.24 -8.38 17.52
C LYS A 28 -5.93 -9.17 17.43
N ASN A 29 -6.02 -10.46 17.11
CA ASN A 29 -4.89 -11.31 16.74
C ASN A 29 -4.75 -11.32 15.20
N ILE A 30 -3.63 -10.82 14.68
CA ILE A 30 -3.46 -10.50 13.27
C ILE A 30 -2.19 -11.14 12.73
N ILE A 31 -2.28 -11.78 11.57
CA ILE A 31 -1.10 -12.22 10.80
C ILE A 31 -0.75 -11.14 9.77
N ILE A 32 0.55 -10.84 9.62
CA ILE A 32 1.07 -10.05 8.50
C ILE A 32 2.10 -10.90 7.76
N THR A 33 1.78 -11.30 6.53
CA THR A 33 2.74 -11.96 5.63
C THR A 33 3.50 -10.92 4.81
N GLY A 34 4.72 -11.20 4.37
CA GLY A 34 5.56 -10.20 3.72
C GLY A 34 5.99 -9.08 4.70
N ALA A 35 6.09 -9.42 5.99
CA ALA A 35 6.36 -8.47 7.07
C ALA A 35 7.76 -7.84 7.01
N GLY A 36 8.68 -8.37 6.21
CA GLY A 36 10.00 -7.79 5.94
C GLY A 36 10.02 -6.77 4.79
N GLY A 37 8.89 -6.59 4.08
CA GLY A 37 8.74 -5.61 2.99
C GLY A 37 8.61 -4.18 3.50
N MET A 38 8.20 -3.26 2.60
CA MET A 38 8.07 -1.84 2.94
C MET A 38 6.87 -1.56 3.87
N ILE A 39 5.70 -2.08 3.53
CA ILE A 39 4.43 -1.79 4.23
C ILE A 39 4.32 -2.57 5.53
N GLY A 40 4.82 -3.81 5.56
CA GLY A 40 4.70 -4.72 6.71
C GLY A 40 5.18 -4.13 8.02
N PRO A 41 6.42 -3.62 8.14
CA PRO A 41 6.93 -3.03 9.38
C PRO A 41 6.18 -1.76 9.81
N MET A 42 5.74 -0.94 8.85
CA MET A 42 5.00 0.30 9.13
C MET A 42 3.62 -0.01 9.69
N LEU A 43 2.90 -0.95 9.06
CA LEU A 43 1.61 -1.42 9.55
C LEU A 43 1.75 -2.13 10.91
N ALA A 44 2.77 -2.98 11.07
CA ALA A 44 3.05 -3.64 12.34
C ALA A 44 3.28 -2.64 13.47
N LYS A 45 4.04 -1.56 13.20
CA LYS A 45 4.27 -0.47 14.17
C LYS A 45 2.94 0.18 14.58
N ARG A 46 2.08 0.51 13.62
CA ARG A 46 0.78 1.14 13.87
C ARG A 46 -0.12 0.23 14.71
N LEU A 47 -0.29 -1.03 14.31
CA LEU A 47 -1.16 -2.00 14.99
C LEU A 47 -0.65 -2.38 16.39
N LEU A 48 0.68 -2.48 16.60
CA LEU A 48 1.26 -2.72 17.93
C LEU A 48 1.05 -1.53 18.86
N ASN A 49 1.07 -0.30 18.34
CA ASN A 49 0.76 0.88 19.15
C ASN A 49 -0.73 0.95 19.55
N ASP A 50 -1.61 0.37 18.72
CA ASP A 50 -3.04 0.23 19.03
C ASP A 50 -3.35 -0.96 19.98
N GLY A 51 -2.33 -1.73 20.36
CA GLY A 51 -2.46 -2.84 21.32
C GLY A 51 -2.87 -4.18 20.73
N HIS A 52 -2.90 -4.31 19.38
CA HIS A 52 -3.16 -5.61 18.73
C HIS A 52 -2.03 -6.60 18.93
N LYS A 53 -2.30 -7.90 18.77
CA LYS A 53 -1.32 -8.98 18.82
C LYS A 53 -1.00 -9.44 17.40
N LEU A 54 0.29 -9.50 17.07
CA LEU A 54 0.74 -9.75 15.71
C LEU A 54 1.59 -11.00 15.59
N VAL A 55 1.36 -11.78 14.53
CA VAL A 55 2.33 -12.75 14.02
C VAL A 55 2.88 -12.20 12.69
N LEU A 56 4.16 -11.84 12.70
CA LEU A 56 4.87 -11.27 11.57
C LEU A 56 5.67 -12.38 10.87
N THR A 57 5.46 -12.57 9.56
CA THR A 57 6.16 -13.62 8.83
C THR A 57 6.71 -13.17 7.48
N ASP A 58 7.90 -13.70 7.15
CA ASP A 58 8.58 -13.50 5.86
C ASP A 58 9.59 -14.65 5.63
N LEU A 59 10.14 -14.76 4.40
CA LEU A 59 11.26 -15.65 4.08
C LEU A 59 12.54 -15.29 4.85
N VAL A 60 12.74 -14.01 5.14
CA VAL A 60 13.78 -13.52 6.03
C VAL A 60 13.17 -13.23 7.39
N GLN A 61 13.86 -13.55 8.48
CA GLN A 61 13.36 -13.33 9.85
C GLN A 61 12.90 -11.88 10.02
N PRO A 62 11.59 -11.62 10.20
CA PRO A 62 11.11 -10.28 10.48
C PRO A 62 11.60 -9.79 11.84
N LYS A 63 11.66 -8.48 12.00
CA LYS A 63 11.99 -7.83 13.27
C LYS A 63 10.76 -7.11 13.81
N VAL A 64 10.61 -7.06 15.11
CA VAL A 64 9.65 -6.16 15.76
C VAL A 64 10.09 -4.73 15.49
N PRO A 65 9.21 -3.84 14.97
CA PRO A 65 9.57 -2.45 14.74
C PRO A 65 10.01 -1.74 16.04
N GLU A 66 10.99 -0.87 15.92
CA GLU A 66 11.49 -0.10 17.06
C GLU A 66 10.51 0.98 17.51
N GLY A 67 10.53 1.30 18.81
CA GLY A 67 9.72 2.37 19.39
C GLY A 67 8.21 2.10 19.38
N VAL A 68 7.79 0.83 19.42
CA VAL A 68 6.37 0.45 19.58
C VAL A 68 5.96 0.40 21.05
N ALA A 69 4.69 0.73 21.32
CA ALA A 69 4.14 0.71 22.69
C ALA A 69 4.04 -0.72 23.28
N HIS A 70 3.73 -1.71 22.45
CA HIS A 70 3.49 -3.10 22.88
C HIS A 70 4.38 -4.13 22.16
N PRO A 71 5.73 -4.09 22.33
CA PRO A 71 6.63 -4.99 21.58
C PRO A 71 6.43 -6.48 21.90
N LYS A 72 5.93 -6.80 23.10
CA LYS A 72 5.66 -8.18 23.52
C LYS A 72 4.43 -8.80 22.83
N ASN A 73 3.59 -7.97 22.18
CA ASN A 73 2.45 -8.43 21.41
C ASN A 73 2.84 -8.95 20.01
N ALA A 74 4.12 -8.86 19.62
CA ALA A 74 4.60 -9.35 18.35
C ALA A 74 5.36 -10.68 18.47
N LYS A 75 4.98 -11.66 17.65
CA LYS A 75 5.72 -12.90 17.40
C LYS A 75 6.25 -12.88 15.96
N CYS A 76 7.54 -13.07 15.78
CA CYS A 76 8.18 -13.11 14.46
C CYS A 76 8.49 -14.55 14.07
N MET A 77 8.05 -14.96 12.88
CA MET A 77 8.25 -16.31 12.34
C MET A 77 8.90 -16.22 10.95
N LYS A 78 10.06 -16.84 10.78
CA LYS A 78 10.69 -17.03 9.47
C LYS A 78 10.13 -18.29 8.84
N GLY A 79 9.70 -18.24 7.57
CA GLY A 79 9.28 -19.41 6.83
C GLY A 79 8.82 -19.12 5.42
N ASP A 80 8.60 -20.17 4.66
CA ASP A 80 8.10 -20.11 3.28
C ASP A 80 6.57 -20.30 3.28
N ILE A 81 5.85 -19.28 2.87
CA ILE A 81 4.37 -19.33 2.75
C ILE A 81 3.91 -20.33 1.67
N CYS A 82 4.82 -20.82 0.83
CA CYS A 82 4.54 -21.89 -0.13
C CYS A 82 4.64 -23.30 0.49
N ASP A 83 5.06 -23.41 1.76
CA ASP A 83 5.10 -24.69 2.49
C ASP A 83 3.83 -24.87 3.32
N PRO A 84 2.98 -25.89 3.03
CA PRO A 84 1.74 -26.13 3.78
C PRO A 84 1.96 -26.40 5.27
N SER A 85 3.08 -27.00 5.66
CA SER A 85 3.41 -27.27 7.06
C SER A 85 3.71 -25.98 7.82
N PHE A 86 4.41 -25.05 7.17
CA PHE A 86 4.64 -23.72 7.72
C PHE A 86 3.32 -22.91 7.82
N VAL A 87 2.48 -22.93 6.80
CA VAL A 87 1.16 -22.26 6.81
C VAL A 87 0.32 -22.74 7.99
N LYS A 88 0.26 -24.05 8.24
CA LYS A 88 -0.43 -24.61 9.41
C LYS A 88 0.12 -24.05 10.71
N SER A 89 1.43 -24.10 10.89
CA SER A 89 2.10 -23.59 12.11
C SER A 89 1.90 -22.08 12.31
N LEU A 90 1.87 -21.32 11.21
CA LEU A 90 1.62 -19.88 11.21
C LEU A 90 0.20 -19.57 11.72
N ILE A 91 -0.80 -20.26 11.19
CA ILE A 91 -2.20 -20.08 11.62
C ILE A 91 -2.38 -20.49 13.07
N GLU A 92 -1.80 -21.62 13.50
CA GLU A 92 -1.85 -22.08 14.89
C GLU A 92 -1.20 -21.07 15.85
N ALA A 93 -0.12 -20.41 15.44
CA ALA A 93 0.60 -19.43 16.26
C ALA A 93 -0.19 -18.13 16.52
N ALA A 94 -1.23 -17.85 15.72
CA ALA A 94 -2.04 -16.63 15.78
C ALA A 94 -3.44 -16.86 16.38
N GLN A 95 -3.74 -18.06 16.88
CA GLN A 95 -5.08 -18.36 17.41
C GLN A 95 -5.39 -17.63 18.74
N PRO A 96 -6.64 -17.18 18.94
CA PRO A 96 -7.72 -17.10 17.95
C PRO A 96 -7.43 -16.02 16.89
N LEU A 97 -7.54 -16.34 15.61
CA LEU A 97 -7.16 -15.44 14.50
C LEU A 97 -8.35 -14.58 14.07
N ASP A 98 -8.20 -13.25 14.14
CA ASP A 98 -9.22 -12.28 13.76
C ASP A 98 -9.01 -11.75 12.33
N ALA A 99 -7.75 -11.55 11.92
CA ALA A 99 -7.46 -11.00 10.60
C ALA A 99 -6.09 -11.42 10.04
N ILE A 100 -5.96 -11.31 8.72
CA ILE A 100 -4.67 -11.49 8.04
C ILE A 100 -4.47 -10.42 6.96
N PHE A 101 -3.27 -9.80 6.94
CA PHE A 101 -2.78 -8.99 5.85
C PHE A 101 -1.84 -9.82 4.98
N ILE A 102 -2.18 -9.95 3.70
CA ILE A 102 -1.41 -10.74 2.73
C ILE A 102 -0.59 -9.79 1.86
N PHE A 103 0.69 -9.57 2.22
CA PHE A 103 1.61 -8.65 1.55
C PHE A 103 2.78 -9.36 0.86
N HIS A 104 2.97 -10.66 1.08
CA HIS A 104 4.01 -11.40 0.36
C HIS A 104 3.74 -11.42 -1.14
N GLY A 105 4.80 -11.44 -1.93
CA GLY A 105 4.69 -11.53 -3.38
C GLY A 105 6.00 -11.16 -4.09
N ILE A 106 6.12 -11.67 -5.31
CA ILE A 106 7.17 -11.28 -6.25
C ILE A 106 6.70 -10.03 -6.99
N MET A 107 7.51 -8.98 -6.99
CA MET A 107 7.21 -7.69 -7.63
C MET A 107 7.37 -7.75 -9.15
N SER A 108 6.95 -6.69 -9.85
CA SER A 108 6.82 -6.64 -11.31
C SER A 108 8.05 -7.15 -12.08
N ALA A 109 9.24 -6.62 -11.82
CA ALA A 109 10.45 -7.06 -12.52
C ALA A 109 10.79 -8.54 -12.26
N GLY A 110 10.64 -9.01 -11.02
CA GLY A 110 10.84 -10.40 -10.67
C GLY A 110 9.80 -11.33 -11.29
N SER A 111 8.56 -10.87 -11.42
CA SER A 111 7.48 -11.63 -12.06
C SER A 111 7.71 -11.80 -13.56
N GLU A 112 8.16 -10.75 -14.24
CA GLU A 112 8.53 -10.83 -15.66
C GLU A 112 9.76 -11.73 -15.87
N ALA A 113 10.75 -11.68 -14.98
CA ALA A 113 11.96 -12.48 -15.08
C ALA A 113 11.72 -13.97 -14.78
N ASN A 114 10.73 -14.31 -13.94
CA ASN A 114 10.46 -15.69 -13.57
C ASN A 114 8.96 -15.92 -13.34
N PHE A 115 8.27 -16.26 -14.42
CA PHE A 115 6.82 -16.52 -14.43
C PHE A 115 6.42 -17.62 -13.45
N ASP A 116 7.12 -18.77 -13.43
CA ASP A 116 6.74 -19.92 -12.61
C ASP A 116 6.87 -19.61 -11.11
N LEU A 117 7.96 -18.94 -10.71
CA LEU A 117 8.13 -18.50 -9.34
C LEU A 117 7.03 -17.48 -8.95
N SER A 118 6.72 -16.55 -9.84
CA SER A 118 5.67 -15.58 -9.62
C SER A 118 4.29 -16.24 -9.50
N MET A 119 3.96 -17.20 -10.37
CA MET A 119 2.73 -17.98 -10.29
C MET A 119 2.64 -18.73 -8.95
N LYS A 120 3.72 -19.38 -8.53
CA LYS A 120 3.79 -20.12 -7.27
C LYS A 120 3.53 -19.18 -6.07
N VAL A 121 4.23 -18.03 -6.02
CA VAL A 121 4.21 -17.14 -4.85
C VAL A 121 2.99 -16.20 -4.87
N ASN A 122 2.63 -15.62 -6.02
CA ASN A 122 1.58 -14.59 -6.07
C ASN A 122 0.16 -15.17 -6.18
N VAL A 123 0.03 -16.41 -6.71
CA VAL A 123 -1.29 -17.02 -6.94
C VAL A 123 -1.47 -18.29 -6.10
N GLN A 124 -0.60 -19.28 -6.28
CA GLN A 124 -0.81 -20.59 -5.65
C GLN A 124 -0.69 -20.51 -4.12
N SER A 125 0.33 -19.85 -3.59
CA SER A 125 0.50 -19.72 -2.15
C SER A 125 -0.65 -18.96 -1.48
N VAL A 126 -1.17 -17.92 -2.13
CA VAL A 126 -2.32 -17.17 -1.61
C VAL A 126 -3.58 -18.02 -1.64
N ARG A 127 -3.84 -18.74 -2.75
CA ARG A 127 -4.95 -19.70 -2.83
C ARG A 127 -4.87 -20.75 -1.72
N ASP A 128 -3.70 -21.34 -1.52
CA ASP A 128 -3.51 -22.43 -0.55
C ASP A 128 -3.65 -21.92 0.90
N LEU A 129 -3.14 -20.72 1.18
CA LEU A 129 -3.37 -20.03 2.44
C LEU A 129 -4.86 -19.78 2.70
N LEU A 130 -5.60 -19.28 1.70
CA LEU A 130 -7.04 -19.05 1.81
C LEU A 130 -7.83 -20.36 2.04
N LEU A 131 -7.42 -21.46 1.39
CA LEU A 131 -8.02 -22.77 1.62
C LEU A 131 -7.76 -23.30 3.04
N ALA A 132 -6.57 -23.07 3.59
CA ALA A 132 -6.25 -23.39 4.98
C ALA A 132 -7.09 -22.55 5.96
N LEU A 133 -7.22 -21.24 5.71
CA LEU A 133 -8.05 -20.34 6.51
C LEU A 133 -9.52 -20.71 6.47
N ARG A 134 -10.06 -21.11 5.30
CA ARG A 134 -11.43 -21.61 5.19
C ARG A 134 -11.71 -22.78 6.14
N GLN A 135 -10.72 -23.65 6.36
CA GLN A 135 -10.87 -24.82 7.22
C GLN A 135 -10.72 -24.48 8.70
N SER A 136 -9.77 -23.63 9.04
CA SER A 136 -9.40 -23.33 10.43
C SER A 136 -10.11 -22.11 11.02
N ASN A 137 -10.40 -21.10 10.23
CA ASN A 137 -10.94 -19.79 10.63
C ASN A 137 -11.95 -19.29 9.59
N PRO A 138 -13.09 -19.98 9.37
CA PRO A 138 -14.08 -19.55 8.40
C PRO A 138 -14.61 -18.14 8.73
N GLY A 139 -14.67 -17.28 7.71
CA GLY A 139 -15.11 -15.89 7.88
C GLY A 139 -14.05 -14.95 8.40
N VAL A 140 -12.78 -15.39 8.56
CA VAL A 140 -11.67 -14.51 8.97
C VAL A 140 -11.53 -13.30 8.06
N ARG A 141 -11.22 -12.12 8.63
CA ARG A 141 -10.92 -10.91 7.85
C ARG A 141 -9.62 -11.07 7.07
N VAL A 142 -9.68 -10.88 5.75
CA VAL A 142 -8.53 -10.93 4.84
C VAL A 142 -8.36 -9.59 4.14
N VAL A 143 -7.18 -8.99 4.26
CA VAL A 143 -6.79 -7.79 3.48
C VAL A 143 -5.64 -8.17 2.56
N TYR A 144 -5.92 -8.23 1.26
CA TYR A 144 -4.96 -8.63 0.24
C TYR A 144 -4.38 -7.42 -0.49
N SER A 145 -3.05 -7.34 -0.59
CA SER A 145 -2.36 -6.31 -1.36
C SER A 145 -2.43 -6.61 -2.86
N SER A 146 -3.37 -5.99 -3.55
CA SER A 146 -3.37 -5.89 -5.00
C SER A 146 -2.63 -4.62 -5.47
N SER A 147 -2.80 -4.20 -6.71
CA SER A 147 -2.03 -3.12 -7.32
C SER A 147 -2.79 -2.44 -8.45
N GLN A 148 -2.52 -1.17 -8.71
CA GLN A 148 -2.93 -0.50 -9.95
C GLN A 148 -2.38 -1.18 -11.22
N ALA A 149 -1.35 -2.02 -11.10
CA ALA A 149 -0.78 -2.80 -12.21
C ALA A 149 -1.75 -3.86 -12.79
N VAL A 150 -2.92 -4.06 -12.20
CA VAL A 150 -4.02 -4.87 -12.79
C VAL A 150 -4.60 -4.22 -14.05
N TYR A 151 -4.42 -2.93 -14.23
CA TYR A 151 -4.86 -2.18 -15.41
C TYR A 151 -3.79 -2.14 -16.48
N GLY A 152 -4.20 -2.04 -17.73
CA GLY A 152 -3.36 -1.91 -18.93
C GLY A 152 -4.17 -1.30 -20.07
N GLN A 153 -3.48 -0.79 -21.10
CA GLN A 153 -4.09 -0.09 -22.22
C GLN A 153 -5.04 -0.97 -23.06
N PRO A 154 -6.08 -0.36 -23.70
CA PRO A 154 -6.46 1.05 -23.64
C PRO A 154 -7.20 1.41 -22.35
N LEU A 155 -6.87 2.55 -21.74
CA LEU A 155 -7.49 3.02 -20.51
C LEU A 155 -8.34 4.28 -20.73
N PRO A 156 -9.48 4.42 -20.02
CA PRO A 156 -10.16 5.69 -19.92
C PRO A 156 -9.29 6.71 -19.17
N LYS A 157 -9.56 8.00 -19.35
CA LYS A 157 -8.83 9.08 -18.69
C LYS A 157 -8.90 8.96 -17.15
N VAL A 158 -10.03 8.50 -16.62
CA VAL A 158 -10.25 8.25 -15.20
C VAL A 158 -10.73 6.81 -15.05
N ILE A 159 -10.04 6.03 -14.22
CA ILE A 159 -10.42 4.65 -13.90
C ILE A 159 -11.55 4.67 -12.87
N THR A 160 -12.55 3.83 -13.09
CA THR A 160 -13.67 3.62 -12.16
C THR A 160 -13.70 2.17 -11.69
N ASP A 161 -14.55 1.86 -10.71
CA ASP A 161 -14.75 0.47 -10.23
C ASP A 161 -15.29 -0.46 -11.32
N SER A 162 -15.92 0.08 -12.36
CA SER A 162 -16.41 -0.69 -13.52
C SER A 162 -15.38 -0.86 -14.64
N THR A 163 -14.22 -0.20 -14.56
CA THR A 163 -13.17 -0.35 -15.55
C THR A 163 -12.59 -1.76 -15.49
N MET A 164 -12.67 -2.48 -16.62
CA MET A 164 -12.17 -3.86 -16.72
C MET A 164 -10.66 -3.88 -16.59
N PRO A 165 -10.09 -4.65 -15.65
CA PRO A 165 -8.65 -4.87 -15.57
C PRO A 165 -8.13 -5.65 -16.80
N THR A 166 -7.08 -5.11 -17.44
CA THR A 166 -6.43 -5.68 -18.64
C THR A 166 -4.91 -5.60 -18.47
N PRO A 167 -4.32 -6.35 -17.51
CA PRO A 167 -2.92 -6.20 -17.17
C PRO A 167 -2.00 -6.55 -18.33
N GLU A 168 -0.99 -5.72 -18.60
CA GLU A 168 0.03 -5.94 -19.63
C GLU A 168 1.28 -6.67 -19.11
N GLY A 169 1.37 -6.93 -17.80
CA GLY A 169 2.51 -7.58 -17.18
C GLY A 169 2.10 -8.74 -16.27
N THR A 170 3.01 -9.71 -16.13
CA THR A 170 2.84 -10.91 -15.31
C THR A 170 2.41 -10.60 -13.87
N TYR A 171 3.02 -9.58 -13.26
CA TYR A 171 2.66 -9.16 -11.89
C TYR A 171 1.20 -8.73 -11.79
N GLY A 172 0.76 -7.84 -12.67
CA GLY A 172 -0.64 -7.37 -12.71
C GLY A 172 -1.62 -8.49 -12.97
N ALA A 173 -1.29 -9.40 -13.91
CA ALA A 173 -2.10 -10.58 -14.23
C ALA A 173 -2.25 -11.50 -13.01
N HIS A 174 -1.18 -11.79 -12.30
CA HIS A 174 -1.22 -12.62 -11.09
C HIS A 174 -1.98 -11.96 -9.94
N LYS A 175 -1.85 -10.63 -9.76
CA LYS A 175 -2.62 -9.89 -8.75
C LYS A 175 -4.11 -9.95 -9.08
N PHE A 176 -4.50 -9.73 -10.34
CA PHE A 176 -5.90 -9.78 -10.76
C PHE A 176 -6.50 -11.19 -10.67
N ALA A 177 -5.77 -12.23 -11.11
CA ALA A 177 -6.21 -13.62 -10.96
C ALA A 177 -6.50 -13.96 -9.49
N THR A 178 -5.68 -13.47 -8.56
CA THR A 178 -5.85 -13.66 -7.12
C THR A 178 -7.06 -12.89 -6.58
N GLU A 179 -7.33 -11.66 -7.06
CA GLU A 179 -8.57 -10.93 -6.72
C GLU A 179 -9.83 -11.74 -7.08
N ILE A 180 -9.85 -12.40 -8.24
CA ILE A 180 -11.00 -13.23 -8.67
C ILE A 180 -11.20 -14.42 -7.73
N ILE A 181 -10.12 -15.09 -7.32
CA ILE A 181 -10.18 -16.18 -6.34
C ILE A 181 -10.74 -15.68 -5.00
N ILE A 182 -10.23 -14.54 -4.51
CA ILE A 182 -10.67 -13.90 -3.25
C ILE A 182 -12.16 -13.53 -3.33
N ASN A 183 -12.60 -12.92 -4.43
CA ASN A 183 -14.00 -12.53 -4.63
C ASN A 183 -14.94 -13.74 -4.56
N ASP A 184 -14.57 -14.88 -5.18
CA ASP A 184 -15.40 -16.09 -5.12
C ASP A 184 -15.43 -16.70 -3.71
N MET A 185 -14.30 -16.75 -3.01
CA MET A 185 -14.22 -17.25 -1.64
C MET A 185 -15.01 -16.36 -0.66
N ASN A 186 -14.95 -15.03 -0.85
CA ASN A 186 -15.75 -14.08 -0.08
C ASN A 186 -17.25 -14.26 -0.34
N ARG A 187 -17.67 -14.35 -1.61
CA ARG A 187 -19.07 -14.58 -2.00
C ARG A 187 -19.63 -15.87 -1.42
N LYS A 188 -18.79 -16.89 -1.22
CA LYS A 188 -19.15 -18.18 -0.58
C LYS A 188 -19.16 -18.10 0.95
N GLY A 189 -18.78 -16.98 1.55
CA GLY A 189 -18.67 -16.82 3.00
C GLY A 189 -17.51 -17.59 3.64
N TYR A 190 -16.51 -17.99 2.86
CA TYR A 190 -15.35 -18.71 3.37
C TYR A 190 -14.36 -17.78 4.09
N VAL A 191 -14.28 -16.53 3.63
CA VAL A 191 -13.51 -15.44 4.22
C VAL A 191 -14.32 -14.15 4.14
N ASP A 192 -13.96 -13.14 4.94
CA ASP A 192 -14.44 -11.77 4.80
C ASP A 192 -13.28 -10.93 4.27
N ALA A 193 -13.26 -10.71 2.96
CA ALA A 193 -12.07 -10.22 2.29
C ALA A 193 -12.24 -8.85 1.61
N PHE A 194 -11.14 -8.08 1.59
CA PHE A 194 -10.96 -6.91 0.73
C PHE A 194 -9.62 -7.02 0.00
N SER A 195 -9.64 -6.76 -1.30
CA SER A 195 -8.44 -6.64 -2.14
C SER A 195 -8.14 -5.17 -2.36
N VAL A 196 -7.03 -4.67 -1.81
CA VAL A 196 -6.65 -3.26 -1.92
C VAL A 196 -5.67 -3.07 -3.07
N ARG A 197 -6.06 -2.30 -4.10
CA ARG A 197 -5.21 -1.93 -5.23
C ARG A 197 -4.39 -0.71 -4.85
N PHE A 198 -3.12 -0.92 -4.57
CA PHE A 198 -2.21 0.18 -4.21
C PHE A 198 -1.86 1.02 -5.43
N PRO A 199 -1.90 2.37 -5.32
CA PRO A 199 -1.15 3.29 -6.16
C PRO A 199 0.36 3.06 -6.04
N THR A 200 1.16 3.84 -6.75
CA THR A 200 2.59 3.89 -6.47
C THR A 200 2.84 4.61 -5.15
N VAL A 201 3.23 3.85 -4.12
CA VAL A 201 3.54 4.44 -2.80
C VAL A 201 4.88 5.17 -2.86
N ILE A 202 4.90 6.46 -2.55
CA ILE A 202 6.08 7.35 -2.49
C ILE A 202 6.03 8.25 -1.23
N VAL A 203 7.14 8.69 -0.65
CA VAL A 203 8.53 8.33 -0.97
C VAL A 203 8.91 7.12 -0.14
N ARG A 204 9.38 6.06 -0.80
CA ARG A 204 9.81 4.83 -0.12
C ARG A 204 11.14 5.05 0.59
N PRO A 205 11.27 4.79 1.89
CA PRO A 205 12.57 4.76 2.56
C PRO A 205 13.41 3.57 2.09
N GLY A 206 14.69 3.56 2.45
CA GLY A 206 15.61 2.44 2.19
C GLY A 206 16.40 2.57 0.89
N ALA A 207 16.73 1.44 0.27
CA ALA A 207 17.53 1.37 -0.95
C ALA A 207 16.65 1.40 -2.22
N PRO A 208 17.21 1.79 -3.38
CA PRO A 208 16.56 1.63 -4.68
C PRO A 208 16.13 0.19 -4.92
N SER A 209 15.03 0.01 -5.64
CA SER A 209 14.58 -1.31 -6.10
C SER A 209 14.53 -1.35 -7.63
N ASN A 210 14.61 -2.55 -8.22
CA ASN A 210 14.54 -2.76 -9.66
C ASN A 210 13.11 -2.65 -10.24
N ALA A 211 12.12 -2.24 -9.44
CA ALA A 211 10.76 -2.01 -9.94
C ALA A 211 10.70 -0.74 -10.79
N ALA A 212 10.00 -0.80 -11.93
CA ALA A 212 9.90 0.33 -12.87
C ALA A 212 9.53 1.67 -12.21
N PRO A 213 8.56 1.75 -11.26
CA PRO A 213 8.21 3.01 -10.61
C PRO A 213 9.15 3.41 -9.44
N SER A 214 10.22 2.66 -9.19
CA SER A 214 11.14 2.93 -8.08
C SER A 214 11.81 4.29 -8.18
N PHE A 215 12.02 4.79 -9.40
CA PHE A 215 12.61 6.10 -9.65
C PHE A 215 11.75 7.25 -9.09
N LEU A 216 10.42 7.10 -9.01
CA LEU A 216 9.55 8.14 -8.43
C LEU A 216 9.89 8.42 -6.96
N SER A 217 10.26 7.38 -6.21
CA SER A 217 10.82 7.58 -4.87
C SER A 217 12.27 8.02 -4.93
N GLY A 218 13.04 7.48 -5.89
CA GLY A 218 14.45 7.76 -6.09
C GLY A 218 14.72 9.23 -6.35
N MET A 219 13.93 9.89 -7.21
CA MET A 219 14.10 11.29 -7.57
C MET A 219 13.97 12.28 -6.38
N ILE A 220 13.44 11.80 -5.25
CA ILE A 220 13.41 12.57 -4.00
C ILE A 220 14.45 12.03 -3.01
N ARG A 221 14.49 10.73 -2.82
CA ARG A 221 15.30 10.06 -1.79
C ARG A 221 16.80 10.20 -2.03
N GLU A 222 17.28 9.91 -3.24
CA GLU A 222 18.69 9.94 -3.58
C GLU A 222 19.26 11.37 -3.50
N PRO A 223 18.64 12.41 -4.11
CA PRO A 223 19.10 13.78 -3.95
C PRO A 223 19.16 14.26 -2.50
N MET A 224 18.20 13.83 -1.65
CA MET A 224 18.23 14.18 -0.23
C MET A 224 19.39 13.52 0.54
N LYS A 225 19.97 12.44 0.00
CA LYS A 225 21.23 11.83 0.48
C LYS A 225 22.48 12.43 -0.16
N GLY A 226 22.36 13.21 -1.23
CA GLY A 226 23.46 13.73 -2.03
C GLY A 226 23.89 12.80 -3.15
N GLU A 227 23.05 11.84 -3.53
CA GLU A 227 23.27 10.84 -4.57
C GLU A 227 22.53 11.21 -5.85
N GLU A 228 23.07 10.80 -7.01
CA GLU A 228 22.39 10.97 -8.30
C GLU A 228 21.21 9.99 -8.44
N CYS A 229 20.16 10.42 -9.17
CA CYS A 229 19.04 9.59 -9.55
C CYS A 229 18.76 9.72 -11.04
N VAL A 230 18.69 8.58 -11.74
CA VAL A 230 18.27 8.51 -13.15
C VAL A 230 16.75 8.45 -13.23
N ILE A 231 16.17 9.40 -13.96
CA ILE A 231 14.76 9.42 -14.35
C ILE A 231 14.66 8.76 -15.74
N PRO A 232 13.96 7.61 -15.91
CA PRO A 232 14.00 6.83 -17.13
C PRO A 232 13.12 7.36 -18.26
N LEU A 233 12.77 8.66 -18.22
CA LEU A 233 12.00 9.38 -19.22
C LEU A 233 12.33 10.87 -19.19
N VAL A 234 12.23 11.53 -20.36
CA VAL A 234 12.51 12.97 -20.49
C VAL A 234 11.22 13.82 -20.53
N ASP A 235 10.04 13.14 -20.62
CA ASP A 235 8.74 13.80 -20.61
C ASP A 235 8.32 14.16 -19.18
N ARG A 236 8.61 15.39 -18.78
CA ARG A 236 8.26 15.89 -17.44
C ARG A 236 6.76 16.09 -17.24
N SER A 237 5.96 16.09 -18.31
CA SER A 237 4.50 16.14 -18.25
C SER A 237 3.87 14.76 -18.01
N TYR A 238 4.68 13.66 -18.05
CA TYR A 238 4.21 12.32 -17.73
C TYR A 238 3.50 12.32 -16.39
N ARG A 239 2.26 11.82 -16.40
CA ARG A 239 1.37 11.78 -15.25
C ARG A 239 1.34 10.38 -14.62
N THR A 240 1.31 10.34 -13.31
CA THR A 240 1.27 9.10 -12.52
C THR A 240 0.40 9.26 -11.29
N TYR A 241 -0.16 8.16 -10.80
CA TYR A 241 -0.99 8.15 -9.60
C TYR A 241 -0.20 7.60 -8.41
N VAL A 242 -0.10 8.38 -7.34
CA VAL A 242 0.76 8.10 -6.19
C VAL A 242 0.02 8.31 -4.87
N CYS A 243 0.50 7.67 -3.80
CA CYS A 243 0.03 7.90 -2.43
C CYS A 243 1.18 7.89 -1.43
N SER A 244 0.96 8.46 -0.24
CA SER A 244 1.94 8.45 0.84
C SER A 244 1.96 7.11 1.57
N PRO A 245 3.09 6.74 2.21
CA PRO A 245 3.12 5.62 3.14
C PRO A 245 2.17 5.83 4.33
N SER A 246 2.06 7.04 4.87
CA SER A 246 1.19 7.36 6.01
C SER A 246 -0.29 7.13 5.68
N SER A 247 -0.80 7.70 4.59
CA SER A 247 -2.19 7.47 4.16
C SER A 247 -2.46 6.00 3.85
N THR A 248 -1.48 5.30 3.25
CA THR A 248 -1.57 3.86 2.98
C THR A 248 -1.77 3.05 4.26
N ILE A 249 -0.98 3.32 5.31
CA ILE A 249 -1.09 2.60 6.60
C ILE A 249 -2.42 2.88 7.29
N GLU A 250 -2.84 4.15 7.36
CA GLU A 250 -4.12 4.51 7.98
C GLU A 250 -5.30 3.90 7.21
N ASN A 251 -5.24 3.84 5.88
CA ASN A 251 -6.27 3.19 5.08
C ASN A 251 -6.30 1.67 5.28
N LEU A 252 -5.16 1.01 5.47
CA LEU A 252 -5.13 -0.42 5.82
C LEU A 252 -5.81 -0.69 7.16
N VAL A 253 -5.60 0.17 8.16
CA VAL A 253 -6.30 0.10 9.46
C VAL A 253 -7.81 0.30 9.27
N ARG A 254 -8.23 1.28 8.46
CA ARG A 254 -9.65 1.50 8.17
C ARG A 254 -10.28 0.31 7.45
N VAL A 255 -9.59 -0.30 6.48
CA VAL A 255 -10.06 -1.49 5.77
C VAL A 255 -10.18 -2.70 6.71
N LEU A 256 -9.31 -2.83 7.72
CA LEU A 256 -9.42 -3.86 8.75
C LEU A 256 -10.77 -3.81 9.47
N ASP A 257 -11.30 -2.61 9.69
CA ASP A 257 -12.52 -2.36 10.47
C ASP A 257 -13.75 -2.07 9.61
N LEU A 258 -13.66 -2.14 8.28
CA LEU A 258 -14.84 -1.95 7.41
C LEU A 258 -15.92 -3.02 7.70
N PRO A 259 -17.21 -2.65 7.66
CA PRO A 259 -18.30 -3.62 7.70
C PRO A 259 -18.17 -4.67 6.58
N SER A 260 -18.53 -5.91 6.87
CA SER A 260 -18.45 -7.01 5.90
C SER A 260 -19.32 -6.79 4.65
N ASP A 261 -20.36 -5.98 4.76
CA ASP A 261 -21.29 -5.60 3.71
C ASP A 261 -20.96 -4.24 3.05
N ALA A 262 -19.80 -3.64 3.37
CA ALA A 262 -19.38 -2.34 2.82
C ALA A 262 -19.27 -2.33 1.28
N LEU A 263 -19.05 -3.50 0.67
CA LEU A 263 -19.02 -3.73 -0.77
C LEU A 263 -19.84 -4.98 -1.16
N PRO A 264 -20.30 -5.09 -2.41
CA PRO A 264 -20.96 -6.30 -2.92
C PRO A 264 -20.08 -7.56 -2.69
N PRO A 265 -20.67 -8.73 -2.35
CA PRO A 265 -19.89 -9.89 -1.93
C PRO A 265 -18.98 -10.49 -3.02
N HIS A 266 -19.21 -10.16 -4.29
CA HIS A 266 -18.46 -10.63 -5.45
C HIS A 266 -17.56 -9.54 -6.07
N GLN A 267 -17.51 -8.33 -5.48
CA GLN A 267 -16.72 -7.19 -5.97
C GLN A 267 -16.03 -6.53 -4.77
N ARG A 268 -14.94 -7.14 -4.31
CA ARG A 268 -14.28 -6.82 -3.04
C ARG A 268 -12.99 -6.02 -3.22
N HIS A 269 -12.76 -5.43 -4.40
CA HIS A 269 -11.58 -4.59 -4.62
C HIS A 269 -11.84 -3.14 -4.24
N ILE A 270 -10.82 -2.50 -3.72
CA ILE A 270 -10.79 -1.07 -3.36
C ILE A 270 -9.53 -0.49 -3.99
N MET A 271 -9.67 0.50 -4.88
CA MET A 271 -8.53 1.33 -5.26
C MET A 271 -8.20 2.28 -4.12
N PHE A 272 -6.98 2.22 -3.59
CA PHE A 272 -6.59 3.17 -2.54
C PHE A 272 -6.50 4.59 -3.10
N PRO A 273 -6.99 5.58 -2.32
CA PRO A 273 -6.91 6.97 -2.72
C PRO A 273 -5.47 7.42 -2.87
N GLY A 274 -5.25 8.32 -3.81
CA GLY A 274 -3.96 8.93 -4.07
C GLY A 274 -4.14 10.26 -4.77
N VAL A 275 -3.07 10.75 -5.34
CA VAL A 275 -3.02 12.00 -6.10
C VAL A 275 -2.38 11.77 -7.46
N SER A 276 -3.01 12.29 -8.51
CA SER A 276 -2.44 12.36 -9.85
C SER A 276 -1.43 13.50 -9.91
N THR A 277 -0.19 13.21 -10.33
CA THR A 277 0.90 14.18 -10.37
C THR A 277 1.79 13.98 -11.57
N THR A 278 2.60 14.99 -11.89
CA THR A 278 3.59 14.94 -12.97
C THR A 278 5.02 14.90 -12.41
N ILE A 279 5.97 14.48 -13.26
CA ILE A 279 7.39 14.54 -12.92
C ILE A 279 7.81 15.98 -12.60
N GLN A 280 7.31 16.97 -13.36
CA GLN A 280 7.63 18.38 -13.11
C GLN A 280 7.10 18.85 -11.74
N GLU A 281 5.88 18.46 -11.34
CA GLU A 281 5.33 18.80 -10.02
C GLU A 281 6.17 18.21 -8.88
N MET A 282 6.63 16.96 -9.04
CA MET A 282 7.53 16.33 -8.09
C MET A 282 8.90 17.03 -8.00
N MET A 283 9.47 17.44 -9.14
CA MET A 283 10.72 18.23 -9.18
C MET A 283 10.54 19.59 -8.49
N ASN A 284 9.42 20.28 -8.73
CA ASN A 284 9.13 21.57 -8.06
C ASN A 284 9.03 21.40 -6.53
N ALA A 285 8.42 20.31 -6.06
CA ALA A 285 8.35 20.00 -4.63
C ALA A 285 9.73 19.67 -4.05
N LEU A 286 10.57 18.92 -4.76
CA LEU A 286 11.96 18.66 -4.34
C LEU A 286 12.74 19.97 -4.22
N GLU A 287 12.64 20.86 -5.21
CA GLU A 287 13.29 22.16 -5.18
C GLU A 287 12.85 22.99 -3.97
N LYS A 288 11.54 23.09 -3.77
CA LYS A 288 10.93 23.92 -2.71
C LYS A 288 11.33 23.46 -1.31
N TYR A 289 11.34 22.16 -1.03
CA TYR A 289 11.57 21.62 0.32
C TYR A 289 12.98 21.05 0.52
N GLY A 290 13.62 20.55 -0.53
CA GLY A 290 14.95 19.97 -0.52
C GLY A 290 16.07 20.97 -0.81
N GLY A 291 15.81 21.93 -1.69
CA GLY A 291 16.75 22.93 -2.20
C GLY A 291 17.06 22.76 -3.68
N ALA A 292 17.31 23.87 -4.38
CA ALA A 292 17.58 23.89 -5.82
C ALA A 292 18.84 23.10 -6.23
N ASP A 293 19.81 22.94 -5.34
CA ASP A 293 21.00 22.10 -5.54
C ASP A 293 20.66 20.63 -5.77
N LYS A 294 19.55 20.16 -5.24
CA LYS A 294 19.08 18.76 -5.36
C LYS A 294 18.63 18.42 -6.78
N LEU A 295 18.11 19.39 -7.53
CA LEU A 295 17.72 19.16 -8.92
C LEU A 295 18.90 18.78 -9.82
N LYS A 296 20.12 19.26 -9.49
CA LYS A 296 21.34 18.95 -10.26
C LYS A 296 21.74 17.47 -10.21
N LEU A 297 21.20 16.74 -9.22
CA LEU A 297 21.44 15.30 -9.03
C LEU A 297 20.45 14.43 -9.82
N LEU A 298 19.44 15.02 -10.46
CA LEU A 298 18.51 14.31 -11.33
C LEU A 298 19.08 14.24 -12.75
N LYS A 299 19.16 13.03 -13.31
CA LYS A 299 19.62 12.74 -14.68
C LYS A 299 18.47 12.17 -15.47
N GLU A 300 18.06 12.84 -16.53
CA GLU A 300 16.98 12.39 -17.41
C GLU A 300 17.58 11.56 -18.56
N GLU A 301 17.30 10.26 -18.56
CA GLU A 301 17.83 9.31 -19.55
C GLU A 301 16.69 8.39 -19.99
N THR A 302 16.32 8.43 -21.28
CA THR A 302 15.22 7.61 -21.79
C THR A 302 15.54 6.12 -21.70
N ASN A 303 14.64 5.36 -21.07
CA ASN A 303 14.64 3.91 -21.12
C ASN A 303 13.32 3.41 -21.74
N PRO A 304 13.31 3.01 -23.03
CA PRO A 304 12.09 2.66 -23.75
C PRO A 304 11.27 1.54 -23.10
N THR A 305 11.95 0.58 -22.45
CA THR A 305 11.27 -0.53 -21.74
C THR A 305 10.52 -0.01 -20.51
N PHE A 306 11.16 0.82 -19.70
CA PHE A 306 10.52 1.40 -18.54
C PHE A 306 9.42 2.39 -18.94
N GLU A 307 9.66 3.22 -19.94
CA GLU A 307 8.67 4.17 -20.44
C GLU A 307 7.40 3.47 -20.92
N ARG A 308 7.52 2.37 -21.67
CA ARG A 308 6.37 1.54 -22.08
C ARG A 308 5.58 1.02 -20.89
N ILE A 309 6.25 0.47 -19.88
CA ILE A 309 5.60 -0.05 -18.66
C ILE A 309 4.88 1.07 -17.91
N LEU A 310 5.54 2.21 -17.74
CA LEU A 310 4.97 3.36 -17.03
C LEU A 310 3.72 3.90 -17.74
N ARG A 311 3.77 4.05 -19.08
CA ARG A 311 2.64 4.54 -19.89
C ARG A 311 1.48 3.54 -20.03
N SER A 312 1.66 2.28 -19.60
CA SER A 312 0.56 1.31 -19.53
C SER A 312 -0.30 1.47 -18.29
N TRP A 313 0.14 2.27 -17.31
CA TRP A 313 -0.57 2.42 -16.04
C TRP A 313 -1.55 3.60 -16.04
N PRO A 314 -2.58 3.52 -15.17
CA PRO A 314 -3.54 4.60 -15.01
C PRO A 314 -2.89 5.90 -14.48
N GLU A 315 -3.43 7.02 -14.95
CA GLU A 315 -3.01 8.36 -14.53
C GLU A 315 -3.92 8.94 -13.44
N ASP A 316 -5.18 8.48 -13.37
CA ASP A 316 -6.18 9.00 -12.43
C ASP A 316 -7.28 7.99 -12.13
N PHE A 317 -7.91 8.12 -10.94
CA PHE A 317 -8.95 7.22 -10.46
C PHE A 317 -10.12 8.00 -9.86
N ASP A 318 -11.34 7.46 -10.06
CA ASP A 318 -12.55 7.96 -9.42
C ASP A 318 -12.48 7.71 -7.89
N PRO A 319 -12.55 8.76 -7.07
CA PRO A 319 -12.46 8.64 -5.63
C PRO A 319 -13.79 8.25 -4.94
N SER A 320 -14.88 8.08 -5.68
CA SER A 320 -16.24 7.94 -5.11
C SER A 320 -16.35 6.77 -4.12
N THR A 321 -15.80 5.61 -4.45
CA THR A 321 -15.85 4.44 -3.54
C THR A 321 -14.93 4.60 -2.33
N PRO A 322 -13.64 4.96 -2.47
CA PRO A 322 -12.82 5.25 -1.29
C PRO A 322 -13.38 6.34 -0.38
N ASP A 323 -13.92 7.44 -0.94
CA ASP A 323 -14.52 8.53 -0.17
C ASP A 323 -15.76 8.03 0.62
N ARG A 324 -16.64 7.24 -0.01
CA ARG A 324 -17.80 6.61 0.63
C ARG A 324 -17.39 5.66 1.76
N LEU A 325 -16.26 4.96 1.62
CA LEU A 325 -15.70 4.07 2.64
C LEU A 325 -14.92 4.83 3.72
N GLY A 326 -14.84 6.15 3.63
CA GLY A 326 -14.14 7.00 4.59
C GLY A 326 -12.62 6.84 4.55
N LEU A 327 -12.04 6.43 3.41
CA LEU A 327 -10.60 6.33 3.27
C LEU A 327 -9.96 7.71 3.13
N LEU A 328 -8.72 7.85 3.63
CA LEU A 328 -7.96 9.08 3.57
C LEU A 328 -7.30 9.23 2.20
N ARG A 329 -7.34 10.44 1.66
CA ARG A 329 -6.68 10.79 0.40
C ARG A 329 -5.59 11.84 0.65
N ASP A 330 -4.45 11.62 0.01
CA ASP A 330 -3.43 12.66 -0.13
C ASP A 330 -3.97 13.74 -1.10
N GLU A 331 -3.86 15.01 -0.73
CA GLU A 331 -4.41 16.10 -1.56
C GLU A 331 -3.41 16.59 -2.61
N LYS A 332 -2.14 16.66 -2.26
CA LYS A 332 -1.07 17.20 -3.12
C LYS A 332 0.21 16.37 -2.98
N VAL A 333 0.89 16.15 -4.09
CA VAL A 333 2.21 15.47 -4.09
C VAL A 333 3.25 16.24 -3.27
N GLU A 334 3.11 17.55 -3.17
CA GLU A 334 3.97 18.39 -2.33
C GLU A 334 3.98 17.94 -0.87
N ASP A 335 2.82 17.55 -0.33
CA ASP A 335 2.68 17.16 1.07
C ASP A 335 3.39 15.83 1.34
N LEU A 336 3.29 14.86 0.41
CA LEU A 336 4.00 13.59 0.49
C LEU A 336 5.51 13.77 0.49
N ILE A 337 6.00 14.64 -0.40
CA ILE A 337 7.43 14.92 -0.55
C ILE A 337 7.95 15.69 0.66
N LYS A 338 7.18 16.66 1.13
CA LYS A 338 7.49 17.44 2.33
C LYS A 338 7.59 16.55 3.57
N GLU A 339 6.61 15.64 3.79
CA GLU A 339 6.62 14.67 4.90
C GLU A 339 7.93 13.88 4.91
N TYR A 340 8.33 13.30 3.77
CA TYR A 340 9.59 12.56 3.68
C TYR A 340 10.81 13.41 3.97
N ILE A 341 10.90 14.62 3.40
CA ILE A 341 12.03 15.52 3.59
C ILE A 341 12.15 15.96 5.05
N ASP A 342 11.04 16.23 5.72
CA ASP A 342 11.02 16.62 7.14
C ASP A 342 11.50 15.46 8.03
N ILE A 343 11.12 14.22 7.75
CA ILE A 343 11.63 13.03 8.46
C ILE A 343 13.16 12.92 8.30
N VAL A 344 13.66 13.05 7.07
CA VAL A 344 15.12 12.96 6.80
C VAL A 344 15.90 14.09 7.47
N LYS A 345 15.36 15.31 7.46
CA LYS A 345 15.99 16.47 8.12
C LYS A 345 15.94 16.37 9.64
N GLY A 346 14.83 15.85 10.19
CA GLY A 346 14.69 15.60 11.63
C GLY A 346 15.65 14.52 12.14
N SER A 347 15.83 13.44 11.38
CA SER A 347 16.77 12.36 11.71
C SER A 347 18.24 12.76 11.67
N LYS A 348 18.62 13.84 10.96
CA LYS A 348 20.00 14.38 10.90
C LYS A 348 20.33 15.32 12.07
N LYS A 349 19.34 15.72 12.88
CA LYS A 349 19.53 16.63 14.01
C LYS A 349 19.69 15.91 15.36
N ASN A 350 19.43 14.60 15.38
CA ASN A 350 19.63 13.70 16.52
C ASN A 350 20.87 12.81 16.30
#